data_9d3a53de5e9c7e3a0b5b45e25b1879f3
#
_entry.id   9d3a53de5e9c7e3a0b5b45e25b1879f3
#
_cell.length_a   1.000
_cell.length_b   1.000
_cell.length_c   1.000
_cell.angle_alpha   90.00
_cell.angle_beta   90.00
_cell.angle_gamma   90.00
#
_symmetry.space_group_name_H-M   'P 1'
#
loop_
_entity.id
_entity.type
_entity.pdbx_description
1 polymer ?
#
loop_
_entity_poly.entity_id
_entity_poly.type
_entity_poly.pdbx_seq_one_letter_code
_entity_poly.pdbx_strand_id
1 'polypeptide(L)'
;MNVADRIVSILEEEGLTTVFGIPGEQIMPLYKALSTSGVTHILTRHEQAAAHAADGYTRSSGKIGVCITTASPGALNTTMALATAFKDNVPMLVLTGDNELKHRGSDYFQTTPQFEIFQHITQSSYNPLNGTEAMYVLRAAIYELKNNPKGPIHINLAKDILLSEKFDDFDLCYLCEDDMSNLSKAQELIDNASKPLFILGAGAISHAENINRIVEEYQIPVTTTFHGKGIVSEENPLNLGLCGIRANPRSKYALENADCIIGLGIKASERTLPEIPDNFIHVNINRDVLVGDYPIHGKVMDF
;
A
#
# COMPACT_ATOMS: atom_id res chain seq x y z
N MET A 1 -19.10 -10.97 22.72
CA MET A 1 -18.15 -10.61 21.63
C MET A 1 -17.32 -9.44 22.11
N ASN A 2 -16.02 -9.59 22.15
CA ASN A 2 -15.12 -8.52 22.53
C ASN A 2 -14.50 -7.84 21.29
N VAL A 3 -13.68 -6.80 21.51
CA VAL A 3 -13.01 -6.04 20.44
C VAL A 3 -12.16 -6.95 19.56
N ALA A 4 -11.41 -7.91 20.15
CA ALA A 4 -10.59 -8.83 19.38
C ALA A 4 -11.42 -9.71 18.44
N ASP A 5 -12.56 -10.23 18.92
CA ASP A 5 -13.49 -11.02 18.09
C ASP A 5 -14.01 -10.16 16.93
N ARG A 6 -14.36 -8.90 17.20
CA ARG A 6 -14.89 -7.99 16.16
C ARG A 6 -13.84 -7.58 15.14
N ILE A 7 -12.59 -7.33 15.57
CA ILE A 7 -11.46 -7.08 14.64
C ILE A 7 -11.36 -8.23 13.64
N VAL A 8 -11.35 -9.49 14.11
CA VAL A 8 -11.23 -10.65 13.24
C VAL A 8 -12.43 -10.76 12.27
N SER A 9 -13.66 -10.52 12.76
CA SER A 9 -14.84 -10.50 11.88
C SER A 9 -14.72 -9.42 10.79
N ILE A 10 -14.22 -8.22 11.13
CA ILE A 10 -13.99 -7.15 10.13
C ILE A 10 -12.93 -7.59 9.10
N LEU A 11 -11.86 -8.25 9.52
CA LEU A 11 -10.87 -8.77 8.57
C LEU A 11 -11.50 -9.75 7.57
N GLU A 12 -12.40 -10.65 8.03
CA GLU A 12 -13.13 -11.58 7.17
C GLU A 12 -14.09 -10.85 6.22
N GLU A 13 -14.91 -9.93 6.75
CA GLU A 13 -15.87 -9.12 5.99
C GLU A 13 -15.18 -8.35 4.87
N GLU A 14 -13.98 -7.84 5.13
CA GLU A 14 -13.17 -7.05 4.20
C GLU A 14 -12.28 -7.87 3.25
N GLY A 15 -12.34 -9.21 3.37
CA GLY A 15 -11.57 -10.15 2.54
C GLY A 15 -10.09 -10.27 2.91
N LEU A 16 -9.69 -9.81 4.10
CA LEU A 16 -8.32 -9.90 4.63
C LEU A 16 -8.12 -11.26 5.34
N THR A 17 -8.23 -12.33 4.57
CA THR A 17 -8.34 -13.70 5.09
C THR A 17 -7.01 -14.41 5.32
N THR A 18 -5.88 -13.75 5.10
CA THR A 18 -4.55 -14.32 5.35
C THR A 18 -3.73 -13.36 6.22
N VAL A 19 -3.29 -13.85 7.38
CA VAL A 19 -2.48 -13.08 8.33
C VAL A 19 -1.17 -13.79 8.64
N PHE A 20 -0.10 -13.02 8.82
CA PHE A 20 1.24 -13.50 9.14
C PHE A 20 1.65 -13.00 10.52
N GLY A 21 2.26 -13.84 11.35
CA GLY A 21 2.64 -13.36 12.66
C GLY A 21 3.16 -14.42 13.62
N ILE A 22 3.43 -13.95 14.84
CA ILE A 22 3.82 -14.77 15.98
C ILE A 22 2.96 -14.37 17.18
N PRO A 23 2.28 -15.33 17.83
CA PRO A 23 1.53 -15.05 19.05
C PRO A 23 2.45 -14.60 20.19
N GLY A 24 1.93 -13.73 21.03
CA GLY A 24 2.58 -13.28 22.24
C GLY A 24 1.58 -12.73 23.25
N GLU A 25 2.00 -12.52 24.48
CA GLU A 25 1.11 -12.25 25.60
C GLU A 25 0.15 -11.08 25.37
N GLN A 26 0.66 -9.97 24.83
CA GLN A 26 -0.14 -8.74 24.71
C GLN A 26 -1.13 -8.76 23.55
N ILE A 27 -0.94 -9.66 22.57
CA ILE A 27 -1.84 -9.81 21.41
C ILE A 27 -2.65 -11.13 21.46
N MET A 28 -2.51 -11.90 22.52
CA MET A 28 -3.17 -13.22 22.67
C MET A 28 -4.70 -13.19 22.49
N PRO A 29 -5.44 -12.14 22.92
CA PRO A 29 -6.88 -12.09 22.66
C PRO A 29 -7.23 -12.14 21.18
N LEU A 30 -6.42 -11.49 20.32
CA LEU A 30 -6.62 -11.51 18.86
C LEU A 30 -6.32 -12.91 18.28
N TYR A 31 -5.27 -13.56 18.75
CA TYR A 31 -4.95 -14.95 18.34
C TYR A 31 -6.00 -15.95 18.78
N LYS A 32 -6.63 -15.72 19.94
CA LYS A 32 -7.78 -16.54 20.39
C LYS A 32 -8.96 -16.38 19.43
N ALA A 33 -9.29 -15.16 19.03
CA ALA A 33 -10.34 -14.89 18.05
C ALA A 33 -10.03 -15.53 16.69
N LEU A 34 -8.79 -15.40 16.20
CA LEU A 34 -8.31 -16.05 14.96
C LEU A 34 -8.50 -17.56 14.98
N SER A 35 -8.29 -18.23 16.14
CA SER A 35 -8.38 -19.69 16.23
C SER A 35 -9.79 -20.26 15.99
N THR A 36 -10.82 -19.42 16.02
CA THR A 36 -12.22 -19.80 15.79
C THR A 36 -12.82 -19.14 14.56
N SER A 37 -12.01 -18.48 13.75
CA SER A 37 -12.40 -17.78 12.54
C SER A 37 -12.02 -18.53 11.26
N GLY A 38 -12.48 -18.03 10.11
CA GLY A 38 -12.07 -18.49 8.79
C GLY A 38 -10.75 -17.87 8.29
N VAL A 39 -10.13 -16.98 9.08
CA VAL A 39 -8.86 -16.35 8.71
C VAL A 39 -7.70 -17.35 8.83
N THR A 40 -6.94 -17.50 7.76
CA THR A 40 -5.75 -18.35 7.74
C THR A 40 -4.58 -17.64 8.39
N HIS A 41 -4.08 -18.18 9.51
CA HIS A 41 -2.87 -17.67 10.16
C HIS A 41 -1.63 -18.44 9.70
N ILE A 42 -0.64 -17.72 9.18
CA ILE A 42 0.68 -18.26 8.81
C ILE A 42 1.67 -17.93 9.93
N LEU A 43 1.98 -18.94 10.72
CA LEU A 43 2.96 -18.82 11.81
C LEU A 43 4.38 -18.71 11.24
N THR A 44 5.10 -17.67 11.64
CA THR A 44 6.52 -17.49 11.29
C THR A 44 7.42 -17.78 12.49
N ARG A 45 8.73 -17.80 12.26
CA ARG A 45 9.73 -18.02 13.33
C ARG A 45 10.41 -16.73 13.80
N HIS A 46 10.10 -15.62 13.15
CA HIS A 46 10.56 -14.27 13.48
C HIS A 46 9.59 -13.24 12.93
N GLU A 47 9.33 -12.16 13.65
CA GLU A 47 8.35 -11.13 13.25
C GLU A 47 8.78 -10.38 11.99
N GLN A 48 10.08 -10.21 11.78
CA GLN A 48 10.62 -9.68 10.53
C GLN A 48 10.17 -10.54 9.33
N ALA A 49 10.21 -11.87 9.48
CA ALA A 49 9.75 -12.77 8.44
C ALA A 49 8.24 -12.64 8.21
N ALA A 50 7.45 -12.42 9.28
CA ALA A 50 6.01 -12.19 9.17
C ALA A 50 5.70 -10.92 8.36
N ALA A 51 6.37 -9.82 8.68
CA ALA A 51 6.16 -8.55 7.99
C ALA A 51 6.64 -8.61 6.52
N HIS A 52 7.79 -9.24 6.22
CA HIS A 52 8.22 -9.46 4.84
C HIS A 52 7.30 -10.42 4.07
N ALA A 53 6.72 -11.43 4.73
CA ALA A 53 5.75 -12.32 4.11
C ALA A 53 4.45 -11.57 3.75
N ALA A 54 3.97 -10.70 4.65
CA ALA A 54 2.82 -9.84 4.38
C ALA A 54 3.10 -8.86 3.22
N ASP A 55 4.29 -8.23 3.17
CA ASP A 55 4.74 -7.38 2.05
C ASP A 55 4.77 -8.16 0.73
N GLY A 56 5.41 -9.33 0.71
CA GLY A 56 5.47 -10.20 -0.46
C GLY A 56 4.10 -10.70 -0.91
N TYR A 57 3.22 -11.02 0.03
CA TYR A 57 1.84 -11.40 -0.26
C TYR A 57 1.07 -10.28 -0.96
N THR A 58 1.21 -9.04 -0.46
CA THR A 58 0.59 -7.88 -1.11
C THR A 58 1.09 -7.70 -2.55
N ARG A 59 2.41 -7.73 -2.73
CA ARG A 59 3.03 -7.54 -4.06
C ARG A 59 2.64 -8.60 -5.07
N SER A 60 2.48 -9.84 -4.61
CA SER A 60 2.19 -10.98 -5.50
C SER A 60 0.71 -11.19 -5.78
N SER A 61 -0.16 -10.89 -4.80
CA SER A 61 -1.59 -11.17 -4.91
C SER A 61 -2.46 -9.95 -5.19
N GLY A 62 -1.92 -8.74 -5.00
CA GLY A 62 -2.69 -7.48 -5.03
C GLY A 62 -3.63 -7.29 -3.83
N LYS A 63 -3.62 -8.21 -2.84
CA LYS A 63 -4.44 -8.11 -1.63
C LYS A 63 -3.64 -7.46 -0.51
N ILE A 64 -4.32 -6.83 0.44
CA ILE A 64 -3.67 -6.24 1.60
C ILE A 64 -3.09 -7.35 2.49
N GLY A 65 -1.78 -7.31 2.71
CA GLY A 65 -1.09 -8.20 3.65
C GLY A 65 -1.30 -7.76 5.09
N VAL A 66 -1.61 -8.69 5.98
CA VAL A 66 -1.83 -8.42 7.40
C VAL A 66 -0.71 -9.03 8.23
N CYS A 67 -0.04 -8.23 9.04
CA CYS A 67 0.98 -8.67 10.00
C CYS A 67 0.49 -8.46 11.42
N ILE A 68 0.59 -9.50 12.27
CA ILE A 68 0.12 -9.46 13.67
C ILE A 68 1.27 -9.87 14.58
N THR A 69 1.67 -9.00 15.50
CA THR A 69 2.77 -9.26 16.44
C THR A 69 2.41 -8.83 17.86
N THR A 70 3.18 -9.31 18.83
CA THR A 70 3.04 -8.85 20.23
C THR A 70 3.64 -7.46 20.43
N ALA A 71 3.70 -7.01 21.68
CA ALA A 71 4.29 -5.73 22.08
C ALA A 71 5.79 -5.63 21.72
N SER A 72 6.35 -4.49 21.94
CA SER A 72 7.66 -3.94 21.60
C SER A 72 8.73 -4.88 21.04
N PRO A 73 9.20 -5.92 21.72
CA PRO A 73 10.27 -6.74 21.12
C PRO A 73 9.80 -7.42 19.85
N GLY A 74 8.54 -7.86 19.78
CA GLY A 74 7.95 -8.43 18.56
C GLY A 74 7.64 -7.36 17.52
N ALA A 75 6.97 -6.27 17.93
CA ALA A 75 6.61 -5.17 17.04
C ALA A 75 7.85 -4.56 16.35
N LEU A 76 8.89 -4.23 17.09
CA LEU A 76 10.09 -3.57 16.55
C LEU A 76 10.88 -4.45 15.56
N ASN A 77 10.77 -5.78 15.64
CA ASN A 77 11.34 -6.67 14.65
C ASN A 77 10.73 -6.49 13.26
N THR A 78 9.57 -5.85 13.11
CA THR A 78 8.92 -5.61 11.81
C THR A 78 9.42 -4.35 11.11
N THR A 79 10.15 -3.47 11.78
CA THR A 79 10.50 -2.12 11.32
C THR A 79 11.19 -2.09 9.95
N MET A 80 12.11 -3.02 9.68
CA MET A 80 12.81 -3.07 8.40
C MET A 80 11.86 -3.34 7.23
N ALA A 81 10.95 -4.30 7.38
CA ALA A 81 9.97 -4.64 6.37
C ALA A 81 9.01 -3.47 6.13
N LEU A 82 8.53 -2.83 7.21
CA LEU A 82 7.61 -1.71 7.12
C LEU A 82 8.25 -0.47 6.49
N ALA A 83 9.51 -0.16 6.83
CA ALA A 83 10.23 0.93 6.19
C ALA A 83 10.40 0.71 4.69
N THR A 84 10.62 -0.53 4.25
CA THR A 84 10.70 -0.90 2.83
C THR A 84 9.32 -0.76 2.16
N ALA A 85 8.28 -1.33 2.76
CA ALA A 85 6.91 -1.25 2.26
C ALA A 85 6.42 0.20 2.16
N PHE A 86 6.76 1.04 3.14
CA PHE A 86 6.42 2.47 3.14
C PHE A 86 7.10 3.22 1.99
N LYS A 87 8.38 2.95 1.73
CA LYS A 87 9.08 3.56 0.59
C LYS A 87 8.49 3.18 -0.76
N ASP A 88 7.99 1.94 -0.86
CA ASP A 88 7.42 1.39 -2.09
C ASP A 88 5.90 1.58 -2.19
N ASN A 89 5.26 2.23 -1.21
CA ASN A 89 3.80 2.45 -1.12
C ASN A 89 3.01 1.12 -1.11
N VAL A 90 3.53 0.08 -0.47
CA VAL A 90 2.86 -1.23 -0.38
C VAL A 90 1.81 -1.21 0.72
N PRO A 91 0.52 -1.43 0.42
CA PRO A 91 -0.53 -1.43 1.42
C PRO A 91 -0.45 -2.68 2.31
N MET A 92 -0.19 -2.46 3.60
CA MET A 92 -0.17 -3.50 4.63
C MET A 92 -0.90 -3.02 5.87
N LEU A 93 -1.63 -3.90 6.52
CA LEU A 93 -2.20 -3.68 7.85
C LEU A 93 -1.31 -4.35 8.91
N VAL A 94 -0.86 -3.57 9.88
CA VAL A 94 0.03 -4.06 10.95
C VAL A 94 -0.65 -3.85 12.29
N LEU A 95 -0.98 -4.95 12.95
CA LEU A 95 -1.62 -4.97 14.26
C LEU A 95 -0.60 -5.43 15.30
N THR A 96 -0.26 -4.55 16.23
CA THR A 96 0.66 -4.89 17.31
C THR A 96 -0.06 -4.88 18.64
N GLY A 97 0.30 -5.81 19.53
CA GLY A 97 -0.13 -5.76 20.91
C GLY A 97 0.59 -4.67 21.69
N ASP A 98 -0.04 -4.25 22.78
CA ASP A 98 0.56 -3.35 23.77
C ASP A 98 0.11 -3.75 25.17
N ASN A 99 0.83 -3.26 26.18
CA ASN A 99 0.42 -3.38 27.57
C ASN A 99 -0.93 -2.69 27.81
N GLU A 100 -1.60 -3.06 28.90
CA GLU A 100 -2.84 -2.38 29.30
C GLU A 100 -2.62 -0.86 29.40
N LEU A 101 -3.65 -0.07 29.08
CA LEU A 101 -3.59 1.39 29.04
C LEU A 101 -2.99 2.03 30.29
N LYS A 102 -3.30 1.46 31.46
CA LYS A 102 -2.76 1.96 32.74
C LYS A 102 -1.24 1.92 32.86
N HIS A 103 -0.56 1.14 32.00
CA HIS A 103 0.90 0.99 31.98
C HIS A 103 1.58 1.83 30.89
N ARG A 104 0.81 2.49 30.03
CA ARG A 104 1.37 3.38 29.00
C ARG A 104 2.17 4.52 29.64
N GLY A 105 3.34 4.81 29.07
CA GLY A 105 4.24 5.86 29.58
C GLY A 105 4.98 5.51 30.86
N SER A 106 4.87 4.26 31.35
CA SER A 106 5.64 3.75 32.50
C SER A 106 6.74 2.79 32.03
N ASP A 107 7.73 2.55 32.87
CA ASP A 107 8.76 1.52 32.68
C ASP A 107 8.19 0.15 33.06
N TYR A 108 7.31 -0.38 32.21
CA TYR A 108 6.67 -1.67 32.37
C TYR A 108 7.29 -2.72 31.45
N PHE A 109 7.11 -4.00 31.75
CA PHE A 109 7.67 -5.10 30.95
C PHE A 109 7.30 -4.98 29.48
N GLN A 110 8.29 -5.06 28.59
CA GLN A 110 8.15 -4.94 27.13
C GLN A 110 7.56 -3.60 26.65
N THR A 111 7.70 -2.51 27.40
CA THR A 111 7.29 -1.18 26.97
C THR A 111 8.40 -0.47 26.22
N THR A 112 8.11 0.04 25.05
CA THR A 112 8.92 1.02 24.29
C THR A 112 7.98 2.00 23.58
N PRO A 113 8.44 3.13 23.09
CA PRO A 113 7.62 4.08 22.33
C PRO A 113 7.32 3.54 20.91
N GLN A 114 6.74 2.32 20.82
CA GLN A 114 6.51 1.67 19.52
C GLN A 114 5.59 2.49 18.63
N PHE A 115 4.54 3.11 19.18
CA PHE A 115 3.62 3.96 18.42
C PHE A 115 4.40 5.10 17.71
N GLU A 116 5.24 5.80 18.44
CA GLU A 116 6.04 6.92 17.93
C GLU A 116 7.05 6.45 16.87
N ILE A 117 7.68 5.29 17.07
CA ILE A 117 8.62 4.72 16.11
C ILE A 117 7.90 4.41 14.78
N PHE A 118 6.73 3.80 14.86
CA PHE A 118 5.98 3.42 13.66
C PHE A 118 5.42 4.61 12.89
N GLN A 119 5.18 5.76 13.52
CA GLN A 119 4.76 6.99 12.83
C GLN A 119 5.73 7.42 11.71
N HIS A 120 7.02 7.08 11.82
CA HIS A 120 8.05 7.50 10.85
C HIS A 120 8.27 6.51 9.69
N ILE A 121 7.71 5.31 9.80
CA ILE A 121 7.93 4.21 8.84
C ILE A 121 6.64 3.59 8.32
N THR A 122 5.52 4.24 8.58
CA THR A 122 4.19 3.86 8.09
C THR A 122 3.46 5.06 7.52
N GLN A 123 2.42 4.81 6.72
CA GLN A 123 1.52 5.85 6.23
C GLN A 123 0.81 6.55 7.39
N SER A 124 0.32 5.76 8.33
CA SER A 124 -0.33 6.20 9.56
C SER A 124 -0.07 5.20 10.68
N SER A 125 0.05 5.68 11.90
CA SER A 125 0.12 4.86 13.10
C SER A 125 -0.97 5.32 14.07
N TYR A 126 -1.73 4.40 14.62
CA TYR A 126 -2.86 4.67 15.52
C TYR A 126 -2.64 4.01 16.86
N ASN A 127 -3.11 4.68 17.91
CA ASN A 127 -2.94 4.24 19.30
C ASN A 127 -4.25 4.43 20.08
N PRO A 128 -5.34 3.68 19.74
CA PRO A 128 -6.66 3.86 20.30
C PRO A 128 -6.67 3.75 21.83
N LEU A 129 -7.58 4.46 22.46
CA LEU A 129 -7.75 4.53 23.92
C LEU A 129 -8.97 3.76 24.43
N ASN A 130 -9.82 3.25 23.54
CA ASN A 130 -11.00 2.46 23.85
C ASN A 130 -11.43 1.60 22.66
N GLY A 131 -12.41 0.72 22.88
CA GLY A 131 -12.89 -0.20 21.87
C GLY A 131 -13.53 0.49 20.67
N THR A 132 -14.30 1.57 20.88
CA THR A 132 -14.94 2.34 19.79
C THR A 132 -13.90 2.99 18.88
N GLU A 133 -12.86 3.60 19.46
CA GLU A 133 -11.74 4.13 18.67
C GLU A 133 -11.01 3.01 17.90
N ALA A 134 -10.81 1.83 18.52
CA ALA A 134 -10.18 0.71 17.84
C ALA A 134 -10.98 0.27 16.60
N MET A 135 -12.32 0.23 16.69
CA MET A 135 -13.18 -0.07 15.54
C MET A 135 -13.07 1.01 14.47
N TYR A 136 -13.15 2.29 14.88
CA TYR A 136 -13.03 3.41 13.96
C TYR A 136 -11.72 3.39 13.19
N VAL A 137 -10.58 3.31 13.90
CA VAL A 137 -9.27 3.35 13.24
C VAL A 137 -9.01 2.12 12.37
N LEU A 138 -9.54 0.94 12.74
CA LEU A 138 -9.41 -0.26 11.92
C LEU A 138 -10.14 -0.10 10.58
N ARG A 139 -11.40 0.35 10.62
CA ARG A 139 -12.19 0.58 9.40
C ARG A 139 -11.57 1.67 8.53
N ALA A 140 -11.14 2.79 9.15
CA ALA A 140 -10.44 3.87 8.45
C ALA A 140 -9.15 3.38 7.78
N ALA A 141 -8.35 2.60 8.51
CA ALA A 141 -7.12 2.01 7.99
C ALA A 141 -7.36 1.10 6.77
N ILE A 142 -8.36 0.20 6.86
CA ILE A 142 -8.70 -0.69 5.75
C ILE A 142 -9.20 0.11 4.55
N TYR A 143 -10.04 1.11 4.78
CA TYR A 143 -10.52 1.99 3.72
C TYR A 143 -9.36 2.72 3.01
N GLU A 144 -8.44 3.33 3.77
CA GLU A 144 -7.27 4.02 3.20
C GLU A 144 -6.37 3.07 2.43
N LEU A 145 -6.11 1.86 2.97
CA LEU A 145 -5.30 0.86 2.27
C LEU A 145 -5.90 0.38 0.96
N LYS A 146 -7.22 0.39 0.83
CA LYS A 146 -7.94 0.01 -0.41
C LYS A 146 -8.03 1.12 -1.43
N ASN A 147 -8.17 2.38 -0.97
CA ASN A 147 -8.55 3.50 -1.84
C ASN A 147 -7.46 4.56 -2.00
N ASN A 148 -6.50 4.65 -1.08
CA ASN A 148 -5.40 5.62 -1.14
C ASN A 148 -4.11 5.05 -0.54
N PRO A 149 -3.58 3.94 -1.09
CA PRO A 149 -2.42 3.27 -0.51
C PRO A 149 -1.15 4.12 -0.65
N LYS A 150 -0.59 4.52 0.50
CA LYS A 150 0.67 5.25 0.61
C LYS A 150 1.74 4.44 1.33
N GLY A 151 1.39 3.24 1.78
CA GLY A 151 2.26 2.36 2.55
C GLY A 151 1.52 1.57 3.61
N PRO A 152 2.23 0.95 4.56
CA PRO A 152 1.63 0.23 5.67
C PRO A 152 0.93 1.17 6.65
N ILE A 153 -0.16 0.69 7.27
CA ILE A 153 -0.83 1.35 8.40
C ILE A 153 -0.67 0.48 9.64
N HIS A 154 -0.27 1.10 10.73
CA HIS A 154 -0.04 0.46 12.02
C HIS A 154 -1.15 0.81 13.02
N ILE A 155 -1.63 -0.19 13.77
CA ILE A 155 -2.56 -0.01 14.89
C ILE A 155 -1.98 -0.69 16.13
N ASN A 156 -1.73 0.11 17.17
CA ASN A 156 -1.19 -0.34 18.45
C ASN A 156 -2.34 -0.67 19.42
N LEU A 157 -2.56 -1.94 19.71
CA LEU A 157 -3.75 -2.45 20.41
C LEU A 157 -3.40 -2.86 21.84
N ALA A 158 -3.82 -2.08 22.83
CA ALA A 158 -3.65 -2.43 24.21
C ALA A 158 -4.49 -3.68 24.57
N LYS A 159 -3.94 -4.53 25.44
CA LYS A 159 -4.54 -5.82 25.82
C LYS A 159 -5.93 -5.68 26.45
N ASP A 160 -6.13 -4.67 27.29
CA ASP A 160 -7.42 -4.38 27.92
C ASP A 160 -8.46 -3.87 26.93
N ILE A 161 -8.04 -3.13 25.89
CA ILE A 161 -8.92 -2.76 24.75
C ILE A 161 -9.37 -4.00 24.01
N LEU A 162 -8.45 -4.91 23.65
CA LEU A 162 -8.79 -6.15 22.95
C LEU A 162 -9.79 -7.03 23.70
N LEU A 163 -9.73 -7.01 25.03
CA LEU A 163 -10.62 -7.77 25.91
C LEU A 163 -11.96 -7.06 26.20
N SER A 164 -12.08 -5.78 25.85
CA SER A 164 -13.28 -4.99 26.13
C SER A 164 -14.47 -5.51 25.34
N GLU A 165 -15.63 -5.63 26.02
CA GLU A 165 -16.93 -5.89 25.39
C GLU A 165 -17.73 -4.60 25.15
N LYS A 166 -17.16 -3.44 25.53
CA LYS A 166 -17.77 -2.12 25.37
C LYS A 166 -17.17 -1.40 24.18
N PHE A 167 -17.88 -1.37 23.09
CA PHE A 167 -17.53 -0.60 21.90
C PHE A 167 -18.75 -0.38 21.02
N ASP A 168 -18.75 0.71 20.28
CA ASP A 168 -19.64 0.96 19.17
C ASP A 168 -18.91 0.62 17.87
N ASP A 169 -19.60 -0.01 16.95
CA ASP A 169 -19.12 -0.30 15.60
C ASP A 169 -20.07 0.34 14.60
N PHE A 170 -19.52 0.98 13.58
CA PHE A 170 -20.29 1.69 12.56
C PHE A 170 -19.54 1.66 11.22
N ASP A 171 -20.31 1.59 10.15
CA ASP A 171 -19.75 1.68 8.82
C ASP A 171 -19.31 3.12 8.51
N LEU A 172 -18.08 3.25 8.01
CA LEU A 172 -17.57 4.53 7.58
C LEU A 172 -18.02 4.79 6.14
N CYS A 173 -18.70 5.92 5.95
CA CYS A 173 -19.00 6.44 4.63
C CYS A 173 -17.96 7.51 4.27
N TYR A 174 -16.95 7.15 3.50
CA TYR A 174 -16.01 8.11 2.95
C TYR A 174 -16.39 8.44 1.51
N LEU A 175 -16.45 9.71 1.22
CA LEU A 175 -16.48 10.22 -0.16
C LEU A 175 -15.02 10.53 -0.55
N CYS A 176 -14.37 9.62 -1.27
CA CYS A 176 -13.15 9.96 -1.99
C CYS A 176 -13.58 10.50 -3.35
N GLU A 177 -13.32 11.77 -3.61
CA GLU A 177 -13.47 12.35 -4.93
C GLU A 177 -12.14 12.19 -5.68
N ASP A 178 -12.19 11.55 -6.84
CA ASP A 178 -11.10 11.56 -7.80
C ASP A 178 -10.96 12.98 -8.36
N ASP A 179 -9.73 13.45 -8.55
CA ASP A 179 -9.46 14.73 -9.16
C ASP A 179 -9.09 14.55 -10.63
N MET A 180 -10.11 14.61 -11.47
CA MET A 180 -10.02 14.50 -12.92
C MET A 180 -9.98 15.85 -13.63
N SER A 181 -9.65 16.93 -12.92
CA SER A 181 -9.71 18.31 -13.47
C SER A 181 -8.82 18.52 -14.71
N ASN A 182 -7.73 17.74 -14.83
CA ASN A 182 -6.83 17.80 -15.98
C ASN A 182 -7.15 16.78 -17.09
N LEU A 183 -8.21 15.97 -16.96
CA LEU A 183 -8.51 14.90 -17.92
C LEU A 183 -8.68 15.42 -19.35
N SER A 184 -9.47 16.50 -19.54
CA SER A 184 -9.70 17.06 -20.89
C SER A 184 -8.41 17.59 -21.53
N LYS A 185 -7.53 18.20 -20.74
CA LYS A 185 -6.22 18.68 -21.23
C LYS A 185 -5.28 17.54 -21.56
N ALA A 186 -5.28 16.51 -20.72
CA ALA A 186 -4.50 15.30 -20.96
C ALA A 186 -4.94 14.61 -22.24
N GLN A 187 -6.24 14.50 -22.47
CA GLN A 187 -6.81 13.95 -23.71
C GLN A 187 -6.39 14.75 -24.94
N GLU A 188 -6.49 16.09 -24.87
CA GLU A 188 -6.03 16.96 -25.98
C GLU A 188 -4.54 16.74 -26.28
N LEU A 189 -3.72 16.56 -25.24
CA LEU A 189 -2.30 16.27 -25.41
C LEU A 189 -2.05 14.91 -26.08
N ILE A 190 -2.80 13.89 -25.67
CA ILE A 190 -2.71 12.53 -26.26
C ILE A 190 -3.15 12.55 -27.70
N ASP A 191 -4.29 13.19 -28.02
CA ASP A 191 -4.85 13.25 -29.38
C ASP A 191 -3.92 13.97 -30.38
N ASN A 192 -3.11 14.90 -29.90
CA ASN A 192 -2.15 15.64 -30.72
C ASN A 192 -0.74 15.01 -30.73
N ALA A 193 -0.51 13.95 -29.94
CA ALA A 193 0.80 13.35 -29.83
C ALA A 193 1.15 12.53 -31.08
N SER A 194 2.37 12.73 -31.58
CA SER A 194 2.94 11.95 -32.67
C SER A 194 3.89 10.85 -32.18
N LYS A 195 4.38 10.99 -30.94
CA LYS A 195 5.34 10.06 -30.29
C LYS A 195 4.99 9.84 -28.83
N PRO A 196 3.78 9.31 -28.52
CA PRO A 196 3.42 9.01 -27.16
C PRO A 196 4.28 7.90 -26.57
N LEU A 197 4.51 7.96 -25.25
CA LEU A 197 5.30 6.97 -24.51
C LEU A 197 4.62 6.66 -23.17
N PHE A 198 4.41 5.39 -22.85
CA PHE A 198 4.01 4.98 -21.52
C PHE A 198 5.21 4.74 -20.59
N ILE A 199 5.08 5.20 -19.34
CA ILE A 199 5.92 4.76 -18.22
C ILE A 199 5.02 4.00 -17.24
N LEU A 200 5.27 2.70 -17.08
CA LEU A 200 4.43 1.83 -16.25
C LEU A 200 5.07 1.56 -14.89
N GLY A 201 4.35 1.83 -13.82
CA GLY A 201 4.77 1.58 -12.45
C GLY A 201 3.98 0.46 -11.77
N ALA A 202 4.29 0.19 -10.49
CA ALA A 202 3.62 -0.84 -9.69
C ALA A 202 2.10 -0.66 -9.61
N GLY A 203 1.61 0.59 -9.57
CA GLY A 203 0.18 0.89 -9.51
C GLY A 203 -0.61 0.48 -10.77
N ALA A 204 0.09 0.13 -11.85
CA ALA A 204 -0.52 -0.31 -13.10
C ALA A 204 -0.61 -1.86 -13.24
N ILE A 205 -0.04 -2.63 -12.31
CA ILE A 205 0.05 -4.10 -12.41
C ILE A 205 -1.33 -4.76 -12.50
N SER A 206 -2.28 -4.32 -11.67
CA SER A 206 -3.65 -4.87 -11.66
C SER A 206 -4.44 -4.61 -12.96
N HIS A 207 -3.92 -3.75 -13.83
CA HIS A 207 -4.55 -3.33 -15.09
C HIS A 207 -3.76 -3.78 -16.32
N ALA A 208 -2.84 -4.74 -16.14
CA ALA A 208 -1.93 -5.22 -17.20
C ALA A 208 -2.67 -5.66 -18.47
N GLU A 209 -3.82 -6.32 -18.36
CA GLU A 209 -4.62 -6.78 -19.50
C GLU A 209 -5.10 -5.60 -20.37
N ASN A 210 -5.68 -4.57 -19.73
CA ASN A 210 -6.16 -3.38 -20.45
C ASN A 210 -5.00 -2.58 -21.05
N ILE A 211 -3.89 -2.45 -20.31
CA ILE A 211 -2.69 -1.75 -20.78
C ILE A 211 -2.13 -2.45 -22.01
N ASN A 212 -2.00 -3.78 -21.99
CA ASN A 212 -1.49 -4.53 -23.16
C ASN A 212 -2.39 -4.35 -24.36
N ARG A 213 -3.73 -4.37 -24.18
CA ARG A 213 -4.68 -4.10 -25.26
C ARG A 213 -4.46 -2.71 -25.87
N ILE A 214 -4.34 -1.67 -25.06
CA ILE A 214 -4.10 -0.28 -25.53
C ILE A 214 -2.75 -0.18 -26.25
N VAL A 215 -1.70 -0.76 -25.67
CA VAL A 215 -0.35 -0.78 -26.26
C VAL A 215 -0.36 -1.41 -27.65
N GLU A 216 -1.06 -2.53 -27.83
CA GLU A 216 -1.16 -3.23 -29.10
C GLU A 216 -2.07 -2.52 -30.10
N GLU A 217 -3.21 -1.99 -29.65
CA GLU A 217 -4.18 -1.29 -30.52
C GLU A 217 -3.61 0.01 -31.08
N TYR A 218 -2.99 0.82 -30.22
CA TYR A 218 -2.47 2.14 -30.59
C TYR A 218 -0.98 2.16 -30.90
N GLN A 219 -0.30 1.01 -30.80
CA GLN A 219 1.15 0.85 -31.06
C GLN A 219 2.01 1.80 -30.24
N ILE A 220 1.66 2.02 -28.96
CA ILE A 220 2.36 2.95 -28.06
C ILE A 220 3.55 2.24 -27.43
N PRO A 221 4.79 2.74 -27.60
CA PRO A 221 5.96 2.21 -26.90
C PRO A 221 5.81 2.36 -25.38
N VAL A 222 6.37 1.40 -24.65
CA VAL A 222 6.34 1.40 -23.20
C VAL A 222 7.73 1.29 -22.60
N THR A 223 7.95 1.97 -21.49
CA THR A 223 9.07 1.72 -20.58
C THR A 223 8.53 1.47 -19.18
N THR A 224 9.25 0.77 -18.34
CA THR A 224 8.76 0.38 -17.02
C THR A 224 9.69 0.87 -15.92
N THR A 225 9.12 1.18 -14.76
CA THR A 225 9.92 1.27 -13.54
C THR A 225 10.36 -0.14 -13.13
N PHE A 226 11.28 -0.25 -12.16
CA PHE A 226 11.72 -1.56 -11.67
C PHE A 226 10.55 -2.42 -11.16
N HIS A 227 9.59 -1.81 -10.46
CA HIS A 227 8.40 -2.49 -9.92
C HIS A 227 7.26 -2.66 -10.94
N GLY A 228 7.30 -1.98 -12.08
CA GLY A 228 6.35 -2.15 -13.19
C GLY A 228 6.78 -3.20 -14.22
N LYS A 229 7.95 -3.82 -14.02
CA LYS A 229 8.47 -4.85 -14.93
C LYS A 229 7.51 -6.05 -15.00
N GLY A 230 7.23 -6.50 -16.23
CA GLY A 230 6.34 -7.65 -16.49
C GLY A 230 4.89 -7.27 -16.78
N ILE A 231 4.49 -5.99 -16.67
CA ILE A 231 3.13 -5.53 -17.09
C ILE A 231 2.96 -5.77 -18.59
N VAL A 232 3.95 -5.41 -19.38
CA VAL A 232 4.04 -5.74 -20.81
C VAL A 232 5.19 -6.73 -20.98
N SER A 233 4.99 -7.79 -21.76
CA SER A 233 6.00 -8.83 -22.01
C SER A 233 7.29 -8.23 -22.55
N GLU A 234 8.44 -8.74 -22.11
CA GLU A 234 9.74 -8.35 -22.67
C GLU A 234 9.93 -8.83 -24.13
N GLU A 235 9.13 -9.77 -24.59
CA GLU A 235 9.10 -10.23 -25.99
C GLU A 235 8.30 -9.27 -26.89
N ASN A 236 7.47 -8.39 -26.31
CA ASN A 236 6.74 -7.40 -27.06
C ASN A 236 7.73 -6.33 -27.60
N PRO A 237 7.82 -6.09 -28.93
CA PRO A 237 8.74 -5.14 -29.51
C PRO A 237 8.52 -3.69 -29.05
N LEU A 238 7.33 -3.36 -28.57
CA LEU A 238 7.00 -2.06 -28.00
C LEU A 238 7.54 -1.88 -26.58
N ASN A 239 7.93 -2.95 -25.88
CA ASN A 239 8.58 -2.85 -24.59
C ASN A 239 10.05 -2.47 -24.74
N LEU A 240 10.36 -1.23 -24.38
CA LEU A 240 11.71 -0.65 -24.50
C LEU A 240 12.58 -0.96 -23.27
N GLY A 241 12.05 -1.63 -22.24
CA GLY A 241 12.74 -2.01 -21.02
C GLY A 241 12.61 -0.98 -19.90
N LEU A 242 13.58 -0.97 -18.97
CA LEU A 242 13.53 -0.13 -17.78
C LEU A 242 13.83 1.35 -18.09
N CYS A 243 13.15 2.26 -17.37
CA CYS A 243 13.49 3.68 -17.28
C CYS A 243 14.46 3.97 -16.12
N GLY A 244 14.86 5.24 -16.00
CA GLY A 244 15.68 5.76 -14.91
C GLY A 244 17.15 5.35 -14.98
N ILE A 245 17.79 5.16 -13.82
CA ILE A 245 19.25 4.90 -13.75
C ILE A 245 19.67 3.57 -14.41
N ARG A 246 18.73 2.67 -14.65
CA ARG A 246 18.96 1.39 -15.35
C ARG A 246 18.39 1.37 -16.76
N ALA A 247 18.05 2.53 -17.30
CA ALA A 247 17.52 2.67 -18.64
C ALA A 247 18.54 2.19 -19.68
N ASN A 248 18.07 1.38 -20.62
CA ASN A 248 18.86 1.02 -21.80
C ASN A 248 18.80 2.14 -22.86
N PRO A 249 19.64 2.09 -23.94
CA PRO A 249 19.66 3.13 -24.96
C PRO A 249 18.31 3.38 -25.65
N ARG A 250 17.46 2.35 -25.85
CA ARG A 250 16.13 2.49 -26.48
C ARG A 250 15.19 3.28 -25.60
N SER A 251 15.14 2.93 -24.31
CA SER A 251 14.31 3.60 -23.32
C SER A 251 14.73 5.07 -23.13
N LYS A 252 16.04 5.35 -23.05
CA LYS A 252 16.56 6.72 -22.99
C LYS A 252 16.18 7.55 -24.21
N TYR A 253 16.41 7.00 -25.39
CA TYR A 253 16.06 7.67 -26.65
C TYR A 253 14.57 8.00 -26.73
N ALA A 254 13.71 7.06 -26.31
CA ALA A 254 12.26 7.28 -26.31
C ALA A 254 11.84 8.38 -25.33
N LEU A 255 12.42 8.39 -24.11
CA LEU A 255 12.14 9.45 -23.13
C LEU A 255 12.58 10.84 -23.60
N GLU A 256 13.71 10.93 -24.30
CA GLU A 256 14.24 12.20 -24.82
C GLU A 256 13.50 12.71 -26.05
N ASN A 257 12.78 11.85 -26.79
CA ASN A 257 12.15 12.19 -28.06
C ASN A 257 10.63 12.06 -28.07
N ALA A 258 10.02 11.63 -26.97
CA ALA A 258 8.56 11.59 -26.83
C ALA A 258 8.01 13.01 -26.73
N ASP A 259 6.85 13.25 -27.37
CA ASP A 259 6.13 14.52 -27.31
C ASP A 259 4.95 14.50 -26.31
N CYS A 260 4.59 13.31 -25.83
CA CYS A 260 3.66 13.09 -24.75
C CYS A 260 4.11 11.87 -23.94
N ILE A 261 4.30 12.04 -22.64
CA ILE A 261 4.70 10.95 -21.73
C ILE A 261 3.57 10.72 -20.72
N ILE A 262 3.13 9.47 -20.61
CA ILE A 262 2.02 9.08 -19.75
C ILE A 262 2.53 8.11 -18.69
N GLY A 263 2.64 8.59 -17.46
CA GLY A 263 3.06 7.80 -16.30
C GLY A 263 1.86 7.19 -15.57
N LEU A 264 1.72 5.87 -15.64
CA LEU A 264 0.62 5.13 -15.03
C LEU A 264 1.10 4.41 -13.76
N GLY A 265 0.59 4.82 -12.59
CA GLY A 265 0.89 4.19 -11.32
C GLY A 265 2.37 4.18 -10.94
N ILE A 266 3.13 5.20 -11.38
CA ILE A 266 4.54 5.36 -11.06
C ILE A 266 4.74 6.21 -9.81
N LYS A 267 5.94 6.11 -9.21
CA LYS A 267 6.46 7.07 -8.25
C LYS A 267 7.74 7.66 -8.84
N ALA A 268 7.70 8.95 -9.17
CA ALA A 268 8.87 9.66 -9.65
C ALA A 268 9.93 9.71 -8.53
N SER A 269 11.18 9.42 -8.88
CA SER A 269 12.31 9.45 -7.97
C SER A 269 13.60 9.58 -8.76
N GLU A 270 14.71 9.91 -8.10
CA GLU A 270 16.05 9.94 -8.71
C GLU A 270 16.41 8.67 -9.49
N ARG A 271 15.81 7.51 -9.12
CA ARG A 271 16.09 6.21 -9.72
C ARG A 271 15.18 5.85 -10.88
N THR A 272 14.00 6.43 -10.95
CA THR A 272 12.98 6.08 -11.96
C THR A 272 12.78 7.17 -12.99
N LEU A 273 12.63 8.41 -12.56
CA LEU A 273 12.42 9.59 -13.40
C LEU A 273 13.07 10.79 -12.68
N PRO A 274 14.40 10.96 -12.82
CA PRO A 274 15.15 11.98 -12.08
C PRO A 274 14.76 13.41 -12.45
N GLU A 275 14.32 13.61 -13.69
CA GLU A 275 13.78 14.87 -14.20
C GLU A 275 12.37 14.63 -14.71
N ILE A 276 11.45 15.51 -14.37
CA ILE A 276 10.07 15.43 -14.85
C ILE A 276 10.06 16.04 -16.26
N PRO A 277 9.66 15.24 -17.28
CA PRO A 277 9.60 15.73 -18.64
C PRO A 277 8.48 16.76 -18.82
N ASP A 278 8.63 17.62 -19.83
CA ASP A 278 7.52 18.43 -20.33
C ASP A 278 6.41 17.53 -20.90
N ASN A 279 5.18 18.01 -20.89
CA ASN A 279 4.02 17.27 -21.37
C ASN A 279 3.84 15.89 -20.69
N PHE A 280 4.06 15.86 -19.37
CA PHE A 280 3.95 14.67 -18.56
C PHE A 280 2.55 14.56 -17.93
N ILE A 281 1.80 13.55 -18.37
CA ILE A 281 0.53 13.14 -17.77
C ILE A 281 0.86 12.10 -16.69
N HIS A 282 0.49 12.38 -15.44
CA HIS A 282 0.77 11.49 -14.32
C HIS A 282 -0.52 11.02 -13.66
N VAL A 283 -0.87 9.75 -13.84
CA VAL A 283 -2.05 9.11 -13.24
C VAL A 283 -1.63 8.28 -12.04
N ASN A 284 -2.17 8.60 -10.88
CA ASN A 284 -1.89 7.83 -9.66
C ASN A 284 -3.02 7.95 -8.64
N ILE A 285 -3.30 6.84 -7.96
CA ILE A 285 -4.24 6.79 -6.83
C ILE A 285 -3.68 7.50 -5.59
N ASN A 286 -2.37 7.62 -5.46
CA ASN A 286 -1.72 8.35 -4.38
C ASN A 286 -1.45 9.80 -4.83
N ARG A 287 -2.25 10.75 -4.31
CA ARG A 287 -2.14 12.18 -4.63
C ARG A 287 -0.77 12.77 -4.30
N ASP A 288 -0.11 12.28 -3.24
CA ASP A 288 1.15 12.86 -2.75
C ASP A 288 2.36 12.56 -3.66
N VAL A 289 2.24 11.64 -4.59
CA VAL A 289 3.31 11.31 -5.54
C VAL A 289 3.09 11.92 -6.92
N LEU A 290 1.97 12.61 -7.14
CA LEU A 290 1.66 13.25 -8.41
C LEU A 290 2.62 14.40 -8.67
N VAL A 291 3.16 14.45 -9.90
CA VAL A 291 4.10 15.46 -10.38
C VAL A 291 3.83 15.78 -11.85
N GLY A 292 4.41 16.86 -12.36
CA GLY A 292 4.28 17.28 -13.76
C GLY A 292 3.10 18.23 -14.03
N ASP A 293 2.88 18.54 -15.30
CA ASP A 293 1.93 19.56 -15.73
C ASP A 293 0.47 19.08 -15.73
N TYR A 294 0.27 17.77 -15.86
CA TYR A 294 -1.05 17.14 -15.97
C TYR A 294 -1.22 16.02 -14.93
N PRO A 295 -1.24 16.36 -13.61
CA PRO A 295 -1.51 15.36 -12.58
C PRO A 295 -2.99 14.97 -12.59
N ILE A 296 -3.26 13.66 -12.54
CA ILE A 296 -4.60 13.08 -12.45
C ILE A 296 -4.64 12.13 -11.24
N HIS A 297 -5.47 12.48 -10.26
CA HIS A 297 -5.71 11.63 -9.10
C HIS A 297 -6.87 10.70 -9.39
N GLY A 298 -6.58 9.40 -9.50
CA GLY A 298 -7.58 8.38 -9.78
C GLY A 298 -6.93 7.01 -10.00
N LYS A 299 -7.76 6.01 -10.19
CA LYS A 299 -7.30 4.67 -10.55
C LYS A 299 -6.89 4.65 -12.02
N VAL A 300 -5.86 3.88 -12.33
CA VAL A 300 -5.41 3.72 -13.73
C VAL A 300 -6.52 3.26 -14.68
N MET A 301 -7.54 2.57 -14.15
CA MET A 301 -8.72 2.14 -14.95
C MET A 301 -9.66 3.26 -15.36
N ASP A 302 -9.66 4.37 -14.62
CA ASP A 302 -10.59 5.47 -14.85
C ASP A 302 -10.05 6.43 -15.93
N PHE A 303 -8.81 6.19 -16.37
CA PHE A 303 -8.08 6.91 -17.41
C PHE A 303 -8.02 6.10 -18.70
#